data_0d7916f3ea5ef5bf1688830706d2db35
#
_entry.id   0d7916f3ea5ef5bf1688830706d2db35
#
_cell.length_a   1.000
_cell.length_b   1.000
_cell.length_c   1.000
_cell.angle_alpha   90.00
_cell.angle_beta   90.00
_cell.angle_gamma   90.00
#
_symmetry.space_group_name_H-M   'P 1'
#
loop_
_entity.id
_entity.type
_entity.pdbx_description
1 polymer ?
#
loop_
_entity_poly.entity_id
_entity_poly.type
_entity_poly.pdbx_seq_one_letter_code
_entity_poly.pdbx_strand_id
1 'polypeptide(L)'
;MKRVLVAVFGVLVAFAMAPAFAQSASGAAHSDAAPVMHRYLIKRTFPPGALDGLDLAAKKKVNATNAHYHVKWIRSYATADKDLTFCVYEAPDEQAIRDAAKANGIPVDQVFAVPVTLMPSSRDVAGH
;
A
#
# COMPACT_ATOMS: atom_id res chain seq x y z
N MET A 1 3.16 -77.46 34.43
CA MET A 1 2.00 -76.62 34.75
C MET A 1 2.48 -75.48 35.67
N LYS A 2 2.73 -74.32 35.15
CA LYS A 2 3.24 -73.19 35.95
C LYS A 2 2.17 -72.12 35.95
N ARG A 3 1.63 -71.83 37.12
CA ARG A 3 0.68 -70.73 37.35
C ARG A 3 1.47 -69.44 37.42
N VAL A 4 1.16 -68.49 36.50
CA VAL A 4 1.72 -67.14 36.55
C VAL A 4 0.69 -66.27 37.24
N LEU A 5 1.11 -65.68 38.35
CA LEU A 5 0.35 -64.69 39.10
C LEU A 5 0.49 -63.33 38.42
N VAL A 6 -0.60 -62.74 37.96
CA VAL A 6 -0.59 -61.37 37.39
C VAL A 6 -0.95 -60.41 38.52
N ALA A 7 0.02 -59.63 38.94
CA ALA A 7 -0.19 -58.56 39.90
C ALA A 7 -0.77 -57.34 39.13
N VAL A 8 -1.97 -56.92 39.53
CA VAL A 8 -2.60 -55.73 39.05
C VAL A 8 -2.05 -54.54 39.83
N PHE A 9 -1.20 -53.76 39.20
CA PHE A 9 -0.77 -52.45 39.72
C PHE A 9 -1.78 -51.38 39.28
N GLY A 10 -2.55 -50.92 40.26
CA GLY A 10 -3.41 -49.76 40.06
C GLY A 10 -2.58 -48.46 39.92
N VAL A 11 -2.59 -47.88 38.76
CA VAL A 11 -2.01 -46.56 38.55
C VAL A 11 -3.08 -45.49 38.86
N LEU A 12 -2.85 -44.77 39.95
CA LEU A 12 -3.63 -43.62 40.34
C LEU A 12 -3.22 -42.45 39.44
N VAL A 13 -4.05 -42.12 38.46
CA VAL A 13 -3.82 -40.94 37.63
C VAL A 13 -4.32 -39.70 38.39
N ALA A 14 -3.40 -38.97 38.97
CA ALA A 14 -3.69 -37.65 39.53
C ALA A 14 -3.96 -36.67 38.37
N PHE A 15 -5.21 -36.24 38.24
CA PHE A 15 -5.60 -35.16 37.33
C PHE A 15 -5.05 -33.85 37.91
N ALA A 16 -3.92 -33.36 37.39
CA ALA A 16 -3.46 -32.04 37.64
C ALA A 16 -4.28 -31.07 36.78
N MET A 17 -5.22 -30.37 37.40
CA MET A 17 -5.88 -29.19 36.79
C MET A 17 -4.84 -28.10 36.58
N ALA A 18 -4.37 -27.94 35.36
CA ALA A 18 -3.62 -26.76 34.96
C ALA A 18 -4.59 -25.55 34.87
N PRO A 19 -4.28 -24.41 35.49
CA PRO A 19 -5.09 -23.22 35.29
C PRO A 19 -4.95 -22.81 33.82
N ALA A 20 -6.06 -22.75 33.11
CA ALA A 20 -6.13 -22.12 31.80
C ALA A 20 -5.81 -20.63 31.98
N PHE A 21 -4.59 -20.24 31.66
CA PHE A 21 -4.30 -18.84 31.41
C PHE A 21 -5.11 -18.42 30.18
N ALA A 22 -6.21 -17.72 30.42
CA ALA A 22 -6.88 -16.99 29.38
C ALA A 22 -5.87 -15.98 28.82
N GLN A 23 -5.24 -16.31 27.71
CA GLN A 23 -4.56 -15.34 26.90
C GLN A 23 -5.65 -14.42 26.37
N SER A 24 -5.77 -13.25 26.99
CA SER A 24 -6.46 -12.13 26.39
C SER A 24 -5.72 -11.86 25.09
N ALA A 25 -6.24 -12.36 23.99
CA ALA A 25 -5.91 -11.85 22.69
C ALA A 25 -6.33 -10.39 22.72
N SER A 26 -5.38 -9.49 22.97
CA SER A 26 -5.50 -8.10 22.62
C SER A 26 -5.69 -8.09 21.11
N GLY A 27 -6.93 -8.17 20.67
CA GLY A 27 -7.29 -7.84 19.32
C GLY A 27 -6.76 -6.43 19.09
N ALA A 28 -5.64 -6.31 18.40
CA ALA A 28 -5.30 -5.07 17.77
C ALA A 28 -6.51 -4.73 16.92
N ALA A 29 -7.30 -3.77 17.37
CA ALA A 29 -8.34 -3.18 16.56
C ALA A 29 -7.59 -2.62 15.34
N HIS A 30 -7.66 -3.35 14.23
CA HIS A 30 -7.40 -2.78 12.94
C HIS A 30 -8.48 -1.72 12.81
N SER A 31 -8.09 -0.49 13.11
CA SER A 31 -8.93 0.63 12.76
C SER A 31 -9.01 0.62 11.24
N ASP A 32 -10.17 0.27 10.70
CA ASP A 32 -10.53 0.41 9.28
C ASP A 32 -10.57 1.89 8.85
N ALA A 33 -9.87 2.76 9.55
CA ALA A 33 -9.70 4.14 9.15
C ALA A 33 -8.86 4.17 7.87
N ALA A 34 -9.40 4.78 6.81
CA ALA A 34 -8.65 5.02 5.60
C ALA A 34 -7.33 5.76 5.93
N PRO A 35 -6.21 5.41 5.28
CA PRO A 35 -4.93 6.05 5.57
C PRO A 35 -5.01 7.55 5.31
N VAL A 36 -4.32 8.32 6.13
CA VAL A 36 -4.15 9.76 5.89
C VAL A 36 -3.34 9.93 4.61
N MET A 37 -3.87 10.71 3.67
CA MET A 37 -3.27 10.92 2.36
C MET A 37 -2.51 12.24 2.31
N HIS A 38 -1.31 12.18 1.75
CA HIS A 38 -0.44 13.32 1.53
C HIS A 38 -0.25 13.55 0.04
N ARG A 39 0.01 14.80 -0.36
CA ARG A 39 0.23 15.14 -1.77
C ARG A 39 1.72 15.15 -2.10
N TYR A 40 2.03 14.57 -3.26
CA TYR A 40 3.38 14.44 -3.77
C TYR A 40 3.47 14.90 -5.22
N LEU A 41 4.61 15.49 -5.57
CA LEU A 41 5.02 15.76 -6.95
C LEU A 41 6.14 14.78 -7.31
N ILE A 42 5.96 14.04 -8.41
CA ILE A 42 6.92 13.03 -8.86
C ILE A 42 7.48 13.43 -10.20
N LYS A 43 8.80 13.58 -10.27
CA LYS A 43 9.54 13.74 -11.52
C LYS A 43 9.88 12.37 -12.09
N ARG A 44 9.62 12.18 -13.39
CA ARG A 44 9.90 10.93 -14.11
C ARG A 44 10.51 11.25 -15.46
N THR A 45 11.57 10.52 -15.81
CA THR A 45 12.15 10.53 -17.16
C THR A 45 11.82 9.21 -17.84
N PHE A 46 11.28 9.28 -19.04
CA PHE A 46 10.92 8.11 -19.85
C PHE A 46 11.81 8.04 -21.08
N PRO A 47 12.08 6.82 -21.59
CA PRO A 47 12.66 6.66 -22.91
C PRO A 47 11.76 7.29 -23.98
N PRO A 48 12.33 7.79 -25.09
CA PRO A 48 11.56 8.34 -26.21
C PRO A 48 10.48 7.35 -26.69
N GLY A 49 9.25 7.84 -26.86
CA GLY A 49 8.11 7.04 -27.32
C GLY A 49 7.44 6.16 -26.26
N ALA A 50 7.98 6.08 -25.04
CA ALA A 50 7.43 5.21 -23.98
C ALA A 50 5.98 5.58 -23.59
N LEU A 51 5.59 6.84 -23.74
CA LEU A 51 4.24 7.31 -23.42
C LEU A 51 3.28 7.36 -24.62
N ASP A 52 3.71 7.00 -25.82
CA ASP A 52 2.86 7.06 -27.01
C ASP A 52 1.71 6.06 -26.97
N GLY A 53 1.90 4.92 -26.28
CA GLY A 53 0.86 3.93 -26.05
C GLY A 53 0.01 4.15 -24.80
N LEU A 54 0.09 5.30 -24.14
CA LEU A 54 -0.65 5.60 -22.92
C LEU A 54 -2.11 5.97 -23.22
N ASP A 55 -2.87 5.01 -23.72
CA ASP A 55 -4.30 5.12 -23.98
C ASP A 55 -5.15 5.00 -22.69
N LEU A 56 -6.48 5.04 -22.85
CA LEU A 56 -7.41 4.92 -21.73
C LEU A 56 -7.28 3.56 -21.01
N ALA A 57 -7.06 2.47 -21.73
CA ALA A 57 -6.92 1.13 -21.15
C ALA A 57 -5.63 1.03 -20.30
N ALA A 58 -4.51 1.54 -20.82
CA ALA A 58 -3.25 1.63 -20.10
C ALA A 58 -3.39 2.48 -18.82
N LYS A 59 -4.04 3.64 -18.90
CA LYS A 59 -4.31 4.50 -17.72
C LYS A 59 -5.18 3.80 -16.67
N LYS A 60 -6.20 3.06 -17.07
CA LYS A 60 -7.03 2.26 -16.15
C LYS A 60 -6.21 1.19 -15.44
N LYS A 61 -5.32 0.50 -16.15
CA LYS A 61 -4.43 -0.52 -15.58
C LYS A 61 -3.49 0.10 -14.54
N VAL A 62 -2.86 1.23 -14.86
CA VAL A 62 -2.00 1.97 -13.92
C VAL A 62 -2.78 2.35 -12.66
N ASN A 63 -3.99 2.90 -12.80
CA ASN A 63 -4.83 3.29 -11.67
C ASN A 63 -5.25 2.09 -10.82
N ALA A 64 -5.57 0.94 -11.43
CA ALA A 64 -5.91 -0.27 -10.70
C ALA A 64 -4.71 -0.77 -9.86
N THR A 65 -3.51 -0.76 -10.43
CA THR A 65 -2.29 -1.10 -9.69
C THR A 65 -2.03 -0.10 -8.57
N ASN A 66 -2.14 1.20 -8.83
CA ASN A 66 -1.96 2.24 -7.83
C ASN A 66 -2.90 2.07 -6.63
N ALA A 67 -4.15 1.67 -6.87
CA ALA A 67 -5.15 1.48 -5.82
C ALA A 67 -4.74 0.42 -4.79
N HIS A 68 -4.00 -0.63 -5.18
CA HIS A 68 -3.48 -1.66 -4.27
C HIS A 68 -2.48 -1.09 -3.26
N TYR A 69 -1.84 0.01 -3.60
CA TYR A 69 -0.86 0.71 -2.74
C TYR A 69 -1.45 1.96 -2.08
N HIS A 70 -2.77 2.16 -2.15
CA HIS A 70 -3.45 3.39 -1.69
C HIS A 70 -2.92 4.66 -2.38
N VAL A 71 -2.43 4.55 -3.60
CA VAL A 71 -1.91 5.65 -4.39
C VAL A 71 -2.98 6.13 -5.37
N LYS A 72 -3.20 7.43 -5.42
CA LYS A 72 -4.15 8.08 -6.32
C LYS A 72 -3.42 9.01 -7.29
N TRP A 73 -3.52 8.74 -8.56
CA TRP A 73 -3.02 9.62 -9.62
C TRP A 73 -4.00 10.77 -9.84
N ILE A 74 -3.56 12.01 -9.64
CA ILE A 74 -4.39 13.21 -9.79
C ILE A 74 -4.25 13.75 -11.20
N ARG A 75 -3.00 14.07 -11.63
CA ARG A 75 -2.68 14.57 -12.97
C ARG A 75 -1.19 14.47 -13.25
N SER A 76 -0.85 14.60 -14.51
CA SER A 76 0.54 14.72 -14.95
C SER A 76 0.68 15.81 -15.98
N TYR A 77 1.80 16.50 -15.93
CA TYR A 77 2.26 17.43 -16.94
C TYR A 77 3.46 16.78 -17.64
N ALA A 78 3.49 16.83 -18.95
CA ALA A 78 4.57 16.28 -19.76
C ALA A 78 5.18 17.35 -20.65
N THR A 79 6.47 17.22 -20.96
CA THR A 79 7.12 17.98 -22.03
C THR A 79 6.55 17.60 -23.40
N ALA A 80 6.80 18.41 -24.41
CA ALA A 80 6.24 18.21 -25.75
C ALA A 80 6.66 16.86 -26.38
N ASP A 81 7.88 16.43 -26.12
CA ASP A 81 8.45 15.13 -26.52
C ASP A 81 8.03 13.98 -25.62
N LYS A 82 7.33 14.26 -24.50
CA LYS A 82 6.81 13.29 -23.51
C LYS A 82 7.89 12.43 -22.84
N ASP A 83 9.13 12.85 -22.85
CA ASP A 83 10.21 12.14 -22.17
C ASP A 83 10.38 12.55 -20.70
N LEU A 84 9.87 13.72 -20.30
CA LEU A 84 9.88 14.23 -18.94
C LEU A 84 8.46 14.52 -18.46
N THR A 85 8.11 14.01 -17.28
CA THR A 85 6.81 14.26 -16.65
C THR A 85 6.93 14.75 -15.21
N PHE A 86 5.97 15.56 -14.79
CA PHE A 86 5.72 15.99 -13.43
C PHE A 86 4.32 15.53 -13.03
N CYS A 87 4.24 14.54 -12.16
CA CYS A 87 2.99 13.88 -11.80
C CYS A 87 2.57 14.25 -10.38
N VAL A 88 1.31 14.66 -10.21
CA VAL A 88 0.70 14.92 -8.91
C VAL A 88 -0.04 13.68 -8.45
N TYR A 89 0.31 13.18 -7.26
CA TYR A 89 -0.27 12.00 -6.64
C TYR A 89 -0.71 12.30 -5.21
N GLU A 90 -1.66 11.52 -4.71
CA GLU A 90 -1.95 11.40 -3.29
C GLU A 90 -1.63 9.98 -2.83
N ALA A 91 -0.94 9.85 -1.70
CA ALA A 91 -0.51 8.59 -1.13
C ALA A 91 -0.32 8.69 0.38
N PRO A 92 -0.33 7.56 1.12
CA PRO A 92 -0.04 7.56 2.55
C PRO A 92 1.39 8.03 2.86
N ASP A 93 2.34 7.63 2.02
CA ASP A 93 3.75 7.97 2.13
C ASP A 93 4.48 7.87 0.78
N GLU A 94 5.74 8.25 0.75
CA GLU A 94 6.60 8.15 -0.44
C GLU A 94 6.85 6.71 -0.86
N GLN A 95 6.95 5.77 0.10
CA GLN A 95 7.23 4.37 -0.20
C GLN A 95 6.10 3.73 -1.01
N ALA A 96 4.85 4.04 -0.66
CA ALA A 96 3.68 3.59 -1.43
C ALA A 96 3.75 4.00 -2.91
N ILE A 97 4.22 5.23 -3.19
CA ILE A 97 4.43 5.72 -4.56
C ILE A 97 5.51 4.93 -5.28
N ARG A 98 6.63 4.64 -4.62
CA ARG A 98 7.73 3.88 -5.21
C ARG A 98 7.32 2.43 -5.49
N ASP A 99 6.58 1.81 -4.59
CA ASP A 99 6.08 0.44 -4.73
C ASP A 99 5.05 0.33 -5.88
N ALA A 100 4.12 1.27 -5.95
CA ALA A 100 3.16 1.34 -7.05
C ALA A 100 3.85 1.57 -8.40
N ALA A 101 4.84 2.45 -8.46
CA ALA A 101 5.62 2.71 -9.66
C ALA A 101 6.40 1.48 -10.11
N LYS A 102 7.04 0.77 -9.19
CA LYS A 102 7.75 -0.49 -9.46
C LYS A 102 6.79 -1.56 -10.01
N ALA A 103 5.62 -1.71 -9.40
CA ALA A 103 4.60 -2.67 -9.85
C ALA A 103 4.05 -2.33 -11.25
N ASN A 104 3.99 -1.05 -11.61
CA ASN A 104 3.61 -0.58 -12.94
C ASN A 104 4.77 -0.59 -13.97
N GLY A 105 6.01 -0.82 -13.54
CA GLY A 105 7.19 -0.68 -14.41
C GLY A 105 7.46 0.76 -14.83
N ILE A 106 7.09 1.73 -14.00
CA ILE A 106 7.21 3.17 -14.28
C ILE A 106 8.39 3.75 -13.52
N PRO A 107 9.27 4.55 -14.16
CA PRO A 107 10.42 5.16 -13.49
C PRO A 107 10.00 6.19 -12.44
N VAL A 108 10.84 6.39 -11.43
CA VAL A 108 10.73 7.46 -10.43
C VAL A 108 12.10 8.06 -10.23
N ASP A 109 12.29 9.30 -10.68
CA ASP A 109 13.56 10.01 -10.50
C ASP A 109 13.59 10.70 -9.14
N GLN A 110 12.55 11.50 -8.84
CA GLN A 110 12.44 12.27 -7.60
C GLN A 110 10.99 12.29 -7.11
N VAL A 111 10.83 12.31 -5.79
CA VAL A 111 9.54 12.47 -5.11
C VAL A 111 9.66 13.65 -4.15
N PHE A 112 8.73 14.58 -4.23
CA PHE A 112 8.66 15.76 -3.37
C PHE A 112 7.33 15.76 -2.63
N ALA A 113 7.35 15.84 -1.29
CA ALA A 113 6.14 16.13 -0.54
C ALA A 113 5.75 17.60 -0.77
N VAL A 114 4.49 17.83 -1.17
CA VAL A 114 3.96 19.17 -1.49
C VAL A 114 2.69 19.46 -0.68
N PRO A 115 2.82 19.64 0.63
CA PRO A 115 1.67 19.81 1.52
C PRO A 115 0.93 21.15 1.33
N VAL A 116 1.57 22.14 0.70
CA VAL A 116 1.02 23.48 0.53
C VAL A 116 0.66 23.71 -0.92
N THR A 117 -0.56 24.17 -1.17
CA THR A 117 -1.01 24.65 -2.48
C THR A 117 -1.11 26.16 -2.46
N LEU A 118 -0.38 26.81 -3.36
CA LEU A 118 -0.44 28.25 -3.55
C LEU A 118 -1.33 28.53 -4.75
N MET A 119 -2.37 29.32 -4.55
CA MET A 119 -3.28 29.76 -5.60
C MET A 119 -3.11 31.26 -5.81
N PRO A 120 -3.10 31.78 -7.04
CA PRO A 120 -2.90 33.20 -7.29
C PRO A 120 -4.01 34.06 -6.66
N SER A 121 -5.25 33.67 -6.79
CA SER A 121 -6.38 34.25 -6.04
C SER A 121 -7.61 33.33 -6.14
N SER A 122 -8.57 33.52 -5.23
CA SER A 122 -9.86 32.81 -5.30
C SER A 122 -10.74 33.23 -6.50
N ARG A 123 -10.42 34.33 -7.17
CA ARG A 123 -11.14 34.81 -8.36
C ARG A 123 -10.68 34.13 -9.63
N ASP A 124 -9.44 33.61 -9.65
CA ASP A 124 -8.86 33.02 -10.86
C ASP A 124 -9.33 31.57 -11.07
N VAL A 125 -10.04 30.99 -10.10
CA VAL A 125 -10.56 29.61 -10.16
C VAL A 125 -11.91 29.53 -10.91
N ALA A 126 -12.56 30.68 -11.17
CA ALA A 126 -13.92 30.72 -11.76
C ALA A 126 -13.93 30.77 -13.30
N GLY A 127 -12.80 30.64 -13.96
CA GLY A 127 -12.65 30.97 -15.37
C GLY A 127 -12.03 29.92 -16.30
N HIS A 128 -12.03 28.62 -15.96
CA HIS A 128 -11.62 27.58 -16.93
C HIS A 128 -12.40 26.30 -16.75
#